data_32ed4f7171fd549d45d9fab715f61407
#
_entry.id   32ed4f7171fd549d45d9fab715f61407
#
_cell.length_a   1.000
_cell.length_b   1.000
_cell.length_c   1.000
_cell.angle_alpha   90.00
_cell.angle_beta   90.00
_cell.angle_gamma   90.00
#
_symmetry.space_group_name_H-M   'P 1'
#
loop_
_entity.id
_entity.type
_entity.pdbx_description
1 polymer ?
#
loop_
_entity_poly.entity_id
_entity_poly.type
_entity_poly.pdbx_seq_one_letter_code
_entity_poly.pdbx_strand_id
1 'polypeptide(L)'
;IDLAAPPLEYSLDPENEIQPYSEYTLQISAAGYESVSIAGTEILPHVTALQNVSMKPVDNQEENEAMFVIPAHTLYATYPPKIPEDEIKPTIESGEIVLSRVVVPEYIVVHDGSPRDSTARNYYVKYKDYIKNVASSEIYATWPEDTIRANVLAIMSFTLNRVYTEWYRNKGYDFTITSSTAFDHKWIPERNIYDTISVIVDELFADYLSRPNVKQPILTQYCDGRQVQCPNWMTQWGSKSLGDQGYSPIEILRYYYGDDMYINTAEAISGIPSSWPGYTLKIGSSG
;
A
#
# COMPACT_ATOMS: atom_id res chain seq x y z
N ILE A 1 12.00 -2.01 22.34
CA ILE A 1 11.61 -3.20 23.09
C ILE A 1 11.95 -4.41 22.24
N ASP A 2 12.65 -5.38 22.83
CA ASP A 2 12.91 -6.65 22.15
C ASP A 2 11.72 -7.58 22.38
N LEU A 3 11.14 -8.05 21.28
CA LEU A 3 10.02 -8.97 21.27
C LEU A 3 10.41 -10.26 20.56
N ALA A 4 9.90 -11.40 21.03
CA ALA A 4 10.17 -12.68 20.41
C ALA A 4 9.49 -12.77 19.04
N ALA A 5 10.21 -13.31 18.06
CA ALA A 5 9.72 -13.59 16.71
C ALA A 5 10.03 -15.03 16.32
N PRO A 6 9.31 -15.62 15.36
CA PRO A 6 9.63 -16.93 14.82
C PRO A 6 10.98 -16.95 14.09
N PRO A 7 11.52 -18.13 13.78
CA PRO A 7 12.71 -18.28 12.93
C PRO A 7 12.55 -17.56 11.58
N LEU A 8 13.65 -16.98 11.11
CA LEU A 8 13.69 -16.19 9.87
C LEU A 8 13.23 -17.00 8.64
N GLU A 9 13.61 -18.26 8.56
CA GLU A 9 13.26 -19.16 7.48
C GLU A 9 11.76 -19.28 7.22
N TYR A 10 10.89 -19.08 8.24
CA TYR A 10 9.44 -19.18 8.08
C TYR A 10 8.86 -18.08 7.17
N SER A 11 9.46 -16.90 7.13
CA SER A 11 9.05 -15.82 6.23
C SER A 11 9.74 -15.87 4.86
N LEU A 12 10.73 -16.73 4.68
CA LEU A 12 11.49 -16.89 3.44
C LEU A 12 11.05 -18.08 2.58
N ASP A 13 10.38 -19.07 3.17
CA ASP A 13 9.94 -20.29 2.50
C ASP A 13 8.46 -20.18 2.09
N PRO A 14 8.16 -20.20 0.78
CA PRO A 14 6.78 -20.16 0.29
C PRO A 14 5.96 -21.40 0.66
N GLU A 15 6.61 -22.54 0.96
CA GLU A 15 5.94 -23.77 1.36
C GLU A 15 5.69 -23.87 2.86
N ASN A 16 6.18 -22.90 3.65
CA ASN A 16 5.96 -22.88 5.08
C ASN A 16 4.49 -22.58 5.43
N GLU A 17 3.88 -23.46 6.22
CA GLU A 17 2.50 -23.32 6.69
C GLU A 17 2.39 -22.73 8.10
N ILE A 18 3.54 -22.55 8.78
CA ILE A 18 3.58 -21.97 10.14
C ILE A 18 3.57 -20.45 10.02
N GLN A 19 2.81 -19.77 10.89
CA GLN A 19 2.78 -18.30 10.92
C GLN A 19 4.20 -17.74 11.11
N PRO A 20 4.69 -16.93 10.17
CA PRO A 20 6.09 -16.49 10.15
C PRO A 20 6.35 -15.24 11.00
N TYR A 21 5.39 -14.78 11.77
CA TYR A 21 5.46 -13.63 12.67
C TYR A 21 4.78 -13.93 14.00
N SER A 22 5.20 -13.23 15.03
CA SER A 22 4.51 -13.22 16.32
C SER A 22 3.50 -12.08 16.36
N GLU A 23 2.40 -12.26 17.06
CA GLU A 23 1.37 -11.25 17.28
C GLU A 23 1.39 -10.76 18.72
N TYR A 24 1.31 -9.45 18.90
CA TYR A 24 1.23 -8.83 20.22
C TYR A 24 0.06 -7.86 20.27
N THR A 25 -0.49 -7.71 21.47
CA THR A 25 -1.44 -6.64 21.76
C THR A 25 -0.70 -5.50 22.44
N LEU A 26 -0.77 -4.31 21.86
CA LEU A 26 -0.21 -3.10 22.43
C LEU A 26 -1.31 -2.31 23.14
N GLN A 27 -1.04 -1.93 24.38
CA GLN A 27 -1.87 -0.99 25.14
C GLN A 27 -1.09 0.28 25.35
N ILE A 28 -1.62 1.40 24.86
CA ILE A 28 -0.95 2.68 24.87
C ILE A 28 -1.83 3.66 25.63
N SER A 29 -1.23 4.29 26.64
CA SER A 29 -1.91 5.29 27.46
C SER A 29 -1.00 6.49 27.73
N ALA A 30 -1.59 7.67 27.78
CA ALA A 30 -0.94 8.91 28.20
C ALA A 30 -1.91 9.77 28.99
N ALA A 31 -1.41 10.52 29.96
CA ALA A 31 -2.25 11.39 30.77
C ALA A 31 -2.95 12.46 29.91
N GLY A 32 -4.27 12.57 30.03
CA GLY A 32 -5.09 13.50 29.26
C GLY A 32 -5.46 13.05 27.84
N TYR A 33 -5.16 11.80 27.50
CA TYR A 33 -5.53 11.20 26.21
C TYR A 33 -6.34 9.91 26.39
N GLU A 34 -7.22 9.61 25.42
CA GLU A 34 -7.91 8.33 25.33
C GLU A 34 -6.87 7.19 25.14
N SER A 35 -7.09 6.06 25.80
CA SER A 35 -6.23 4.90 25.63
C SER A 35 -6.45 4.25 24.27
N VAL A 36 -5.40 3.64 23.71
CA VAL A 36 -5.43 2.92 22.44
C VAL A 36 -4.97 1.49 22.64
N SER A 37 -5.75 0.53 22.18
CA SER A 37 -5.42 -0.89 22.15
C SER A 37 -5.30 -1.35 20.69
N ILE A 38 -4.18 -1.98 20.35
CA ILE A 38 -3.92 -2.52 19.02
C ILE A 38 -3.60 -4.01 19.16
N ALA A 39 -4.53 -4.85 18.73
CA ALA A 39 -4.35 -6.29 18.71
C ALA A 39 -3.81 -6.76 17.37
N GLY A 40 -2.94 -7.77 17.36
CA GLY A 40 -2.39 -8.36 16.15
C GLY A 40 -1.18 -7.61 15.58
N THR A 41 -0.51 -6.77 16.39
CA THR A 41 0.77 -6.16 15.97
C THR A 41 1.75 -7.25 15.58
N GLU A 42 2.23 -7.24 14.34
CA GLU A 42 3.06 -8.28 13.75
C GLU A 42 4.55 -8.00 13.96
N ILE A 43 5.26 -8.96 14.53
CA ILE A 43 6.71 -8.88 14.76
C ILE A 43 7.41 -9.97 13.95
N LEU A 44 8.25 -9.52 13.01
CA LEU A 44 9.12 -10.34 12.18
C LEU A 44 10.54 -10.37 12.76
N PRO A 45 11.32 -11.45 12.52
CA PRO A 45 12.68 -11.55 13.00
C PRO A 45 13.60 -10.55 12.27
N HIS A 46 14.59 -10.04 13.01
CA HIS A 46 15.69 -9.20 12.50
C HIS A 46 15.30 -7.87 11.83
N VAL A 47 14.07 -7.42 11.99
CA VAL A 47 13.60 -6.11 11.50
C VAL A 47 12.91 -5.35 12.62
N THR A 48 12.99 -4.03 12.58
CA THR A 48 12.34 -3.17 13.59
C THR A 48 10.93 -2.83 13.14
N ALA A 49 9.95 -3.23 13.95
CA ALA A 49 8.57 -2.78 13.80
C ALA A 49 8.42 -1.36 14.37
N LEU A 50 7.76 -0.49 13.61
CA LEU A 50 7.47 0.89 13.98
C LEU A 50 5.96 1.04 14.16
N GLN A 51 5.53 1.42 15.36
CA GLN A 51 4.12 1.66 15.67
C GLN A 51 3.86 3.14 15.91
N ASN A 52 3.29 3.80 14.93
CA ASN A 52 2.78 5.15 15.07
C ASN A 52 1.36 5.11 15.62
N VAL A 53 1.05 5.96 16.58
CA VAL A 53 -0.27 6.04 17.21
C VAL A 53 -0.70 7.49 17.31
N SER A 54 -1.92 7.79 16.85
CA SER A 54 -2.54 9.08 17.05
C SER A 54 -3.53 8.99 18.21
N MET A 55 -3.18 9.61 19.33
CA MET A 55 -4.04 9.64 20.52
C MET A 55 -4.93 10.89 20.49
N LYS A 56 -6.18 10.72 20.90
CA LYS A 56 -7.14 11.84 21.04
C LYS A 56 -7.12 12.36 22.47
N PRO A 57 -7.17 13.69 22.68
CA PRO A 57 -7.39 14.24 24.00
C PRO A 57 -8.72 13.75 24.60
N VAL A 58 -8.74 13.49 25.90
CA VAL A 58 -9.97 13.12 26.62
C VAL A 58 -10.91 14.32 26.63
N ASP A 59 -12.10 14.15 26.07
CA ASP A 59 -13.18 15.12 26.10
C ASP A 59 -14.20 14.70 27.17
N ASN A 60 -14.43 15.53 28.18
CA ASN A 60 -15.48 15.36 29.19
C ASN A 60 -15.41 14.10 30.09
N GLN A 61 -14.30 13.81 30.74
CA GLN A 61 -14.16 12.83 31.85
C GLN A 61 -14.61 11.37 31.54
N GLU A 62 -14.96 11.03 30.32
CA GLU A 62 -15.18 9.64 29.93
C GLU A 62 -13.88 9.07 29.39
N GLU A 63 -13.34 8.07 30.08
CA GLU A 63 -12.21 7.27 29.57
C GLU A 63 -12.74 6.36 28.46
N ASN A 64 -12.57 6.79 27.21
CA ASN A 64 -12.83 5.95 26.06
C ASN A 64 -11.55 5.22 25.64
N GLU A 65 -11.69 3.99 25.19
CA GLU A 65 -10.61 3.21 24.61
C GLU A 65 -10.87 3.02 23.12
N ALA A 66 -9.90 3.42 22.29
CA ALA A 66 -9.93 3.10 20.87
C ALA A 66 -9.29 1.73 20.65
N MET A 67 -10.03 0.83 20.01
CA MET A 67 -9.57 -0.53 19.72
C MET A 67 -9.37 -0.74 18.24
N PHE A 68 -8.20 -1.28 17.87
CA PHE A 68 -7.86 -1.67 16.51
C PHE A 68 -7.45 -3.14 16.47
N VAL A 69 -7.77 -3.82 15.38
CA VAL A 69 -7.38 -5.20 15.15
C VAL A 69 -6.67 -5.29 13.80
N ILE A 70 -5.44 -5.77 13.82
CA ILE A 70 -4.66 -6.06 12.62
C ILE A 70 -4.98 -7.51 12.23
N PRO A 71 -5.62 -7.74 11.07
CA PRO A 71 -5.90 -9.09 10.59
C PRO A 71 -4.61 -9.79 10.15
N ALA A 72 -4.67 -11.11 9.99
CA ALA A 72 -3.55 -11.91 9.54
C ALA A 72 -3.00 -11.42 8.19
N HIS A 73 -1.68 -11.47 8.04
CA HIS A 73 -0.95 -10.98 6.87
C HIS A 73 -1.43 -11.62 5.56
N THR A 74 -1.43 -10.87 4.45
CA THR A 74 -1.97 -11.34 3.15
C THR A 74 -1.21 -12.53 2.57
N LEU A 75 0.08 -12.69 2.88
CA LEU A 75 0.86 -13.84 2.44
C LEU A 75 0.62 -15.10 3.30
N TYR A 76 -0.01 -14.96 4.46
CA TYR A 76 -0.28 -16.08 5.36
C TYR A 76 -1.76 -16.48 5.34
N ALA A 77 -2.68 -15.53 5.43
CA ALA A 77 -4.12 -15.79 5.41
C ALA A 77 -4.65 -15.84 3.97
N THR A 78 -5.82 -16.47 3.82
CA THR A 78 -6.54 -16.50 2.54
C THR A 78 -7.32 -15.21 2.34
N TYR A 79 -7.04 -14.52 1.25
CA TYR A 79 -7.73 -13.31 0.82
C TYR A 79 -8.40 -13.52 -0.55
N PRO A 80 -9.45 -12.76 -0.88
CA PRO A 80 -10.07 -12.85 -2.20
C PRO A 80 -9.06 -12.52 -3.32
N PRO A 81 -9.14 -13.21 -4.47
CA PRO A 81 -8.32 -12.85 -5.62
C PRO A 81 -8.66 -11.45 -6.12
N LYS A 82 -7.68 -10.76 -6.69
CA LYS A 82 -7.88 -9.46 -7.31
C LYS A 82 -8.73 -9.63 -8.59
N ILE A 83 -9.70 -8.74 -8.75
CA ILE A 83 -10.51 -8.65 -9.96
C ILE A 83 -9.64 -8.08 -11.08
N PRO A 84 -9.45 -8.80 -12.22
CA PRO A 84 -8.65 -8.30 -13.32
C PRO A 84 -9.21 -7.04 -13.94
N GLU A 85 -8.33 -6.11 -14.26
CA GLU A 85 -8.64 -4.87 -14.95
C GLU A 85 -7.66 -4.65 -16.10
N ASP A 86 -8.08 -3.92 -17.12
CA ASP A 86 -7.20 -3.51 -18.20
C ASP A 86 -6.11 -2.57 -17.66
N GLU A 87 -4.89 -2.77 -18.11
CA GLU A 87 -3.74 -1.95 -17.71
C GLU A 87 -3.94 -0.49 -18.12
N ILE A 88 -4.44 -0.26 -19.33
CA ILE A 88 -4.74 1.07 -19.86
C ILE A 88 -6.24 1.33 -19.74
N LYS A 89 -6.60 2.34 -18.95
CA LYS A 89 -7.99 2.73 -18.76
C LYS A 89 -8.47 3.59 -19.94
N PRO A 90 -9.65 3.32 -20.50
CA PRO A 90 -10.25 4.18 -21.53
C PRO A 90 -10.67 5.50 -20.91
N THR A 91 -9.89 6.57 -21.17
CA THR A 91 -10.10 7.88 -20.52
C THR A 91 -10.72 8.93 -21.44
N ILE A 92 -10.80 8.67 -22.74
CA ILE A 92 -11.14 9.70 -23.73
C ILE A 92 -12.57 9.56 -24.30
N GLU A 93 -13.10 8.36 -24.37
CA GLU A 93 -14.40 8.11 -25.02
C GLU A 93 -15.62 8.27 -24.10
N SER A 94 -15.42 8.27 -22.80
CA SER A 94 -16.49 8.31 -21.79
C SER A 94 -16.74 9.70 -21.17
N GLY A 95 -15.96 10.73 -21.56
CA GLY A 95 -16.00 12.03 -20.89
C GLY A 95 -15.41 12.02 -19.47
N GLU A 96 -14.68 10.99 -19.14
CA GLU A 96 -14.04 10.85 -17.82
C GLU A 96 -12.93 11.87 -17.61
N ILE A 97 -12.83 12.37 -16.39
CA ILE A 97 -11.80 13.31 -15.97
C ILE A 97 -10.55 12.51 -15.61
N VAL A 98 -9.43 12.85 -16.25
CA VAL A 98 -8.10 12.41 -15.85
C VAL A 98 -7.26 13.61 -15.49
N LEU A 99 -6.22 13.42 -14.69
CA LEU A 99 -5.27 14.48 -14.39
C LEU A 99 -4.45 14.82 -15.65
N SER A 100 -4.03 16.07 -15.79
CA SER A 100 -3.21 16.51 -16.91
C SER A 100 -1.79 15.90 -16.91
N ARG A 101 -1.33 15.51 -15.73
CA ARG A 101 -0.02 14.90 -15.48
C ARG A 101 -0.09 13.95 -14.30
N VAL A 102 0.89 13.04 -14.18
CA VAL A 102 1.06 12.19 -13.01
C VAL A 102 1.62 13.01 -11.85
N VAL A 103 0.97 12.94 -10.70
CA VAL A 103 1.38 13.64 -9.48
C VAL A 103 1.32 12.70 -8.30
N VAL A 104 2.21 12.91 -7.33
CA VAL A 104 2.13 12.32 -6.00
C VAL A 104 1.35 13.28 -5.12
N PRO A 105 0.11 12.95 -4.73
CA PRO A 105 -0.66 13.82 -3.85
C PRO A 105 -0.11 13.75 -2.42
N GLU A 106 -0.37 14.78 -1.62
CA GLU A 106 0.00 14.75 -0.19
C GLU A 106 -0.79 13.67 0.57
N TYR A 107 -2.08 13.53 0.22
CA TYR A 107 -3.00 12.57 0.86
C TYR A 107 -3.65 11.64 -0.15
N ILE A 108 -3.85 10.41 0.28
CA ILE A 108 -4.70 9.39 -0.35
C ILE A 108 -5.96 9.25 0.51
N VAL A 109 -7.13 9.23 -0.12
CA VAL A 109 -8.39 8.91 0.58
C VAL A 109 -8.65 7.43 0.41
N VAL A 110 -8.54 6.68 1.50
CA VAL A 110 -8.71 5.22 1.54
C VAL A 110 -10.11 4.90 2.04
N HIS A 111 -10.88 4.20 1.23
CA HIS A 111 -12.15 3.61 1.62
C HIS A 111 -11.89 2.23 2.24
N ASP A 112 -12.14 2.09 3.55
CA ASP A 112 -11.80 0.87 4.29
C ASP A 112 -12.84 -0.24 4.13
N GLY A 113 -12.98 -0.72 2.90
CA GLY A 113 -13.92 -1.75 2.52
C GLY A 113 -13.97 -1.96 1.01
N SER A 114 -14.95 -2.72 0.54
CA SER A 114 -15.21 -2.83 -0.90
C SER A 114 -15.85 -1.53 -1.43
N PRO A 115 -15.72 -1.21 -2.73
CA PRO A 115 -16.20 0.08 -3.27
C PRO A 115 -17.69 0.35 -3.02
N ARG A 116 -18.51 -0.69 -2.89
CA ARG A 116 -19.98 -0.57 -2.71
C ARG A 116 -20.42 -0.63 -1.26
N ASP A 117 -19.50 -0.80 -0.33
CA ASP A 117 -19.82 -0.81 1.10
C ASP A 117 -20.03 0.61 1.61
N SER A 118 -21.27 1.07 1.62
CA SER A 118 -21.63 2.40 2.09
C SER A 118 -21.45 2.60 3.60
N THR A 119 -21.17 1.55 4.36
CA THR A 119 -20.90 1.61 5.79
C THR A 119 -19.41 1.77 6.10
N ALA A 120 -18.55 1.51 5.11
CA ALA A 120 -17.11 1.62 5.26
C ALA A 120 -16.68 3.08 5.42
N ARG A 121 -15.67 3.29 6.25
CA ARG A 121 -15.14 4.62 6.57
C ARG A 121 -14.07 5.04 5.56
N ASN A 122 -14.04 6.33 5.22
CA ASN A 122 -12.95 6.94 4.47
C ASN A 122 -11.87 7.50 5.41
N TYR A 123 -10.62 7.19 5.12
CA TYR A 123 -9.46 7.69 5.85
C TYR A 123 -8.60 8.56 4.95
N TYR A 124 -8.19 9.73 5.46
CA TYR A 124 -7.23 10.61 4.82
C TYR A 124 -5.82 10.25 5.31
N VAL A 125 -5.04 9.63 4.44
CA VAL A 125 -3.72 9.08 4.77
C VAL A 125 -2.66 9.78 3.93
N LYS A 126 -1.55 10.21 4.54
CA LYS A 126 -0.42 10.74 3.77
C LYS A 126 0.09 9.69 2.81
N TYR A 127 0.45 10.10 1.59
CA TYR A 127 0.83 9.17 0.52
C TYR A 127 1.92 8.18 0.95
N LYS A 128 3.02 8.67 1.55
CA LYS A 128 4.09 7.78 2.01
C LYS A 128 3.61 6.81 3.09
N ASP A 129 2.79 7.27 4.03
CA ASP A 129 2.26 6.42 5.10
C ASP A 129 1.31 5.35 4.54
N TYR A 130 0.54 5.69 3.51
CA TYR A 130 -0.28 4.73 2.77
C TYR A 130 0.60 3.63 2.14
N ILE A 131 1.64 3.99 1.40
CA ILE A 131 2.53 3.02 0.74
C ILE A 131 3.26 2.14 1.77
N LYS A 132 3.76 2.72 2.86
CA LYS A 132 4.43 1.98 3.95
C LYS A 132 3.50 0.96 4.60
N ASN A 133 2.26 1.34 4.84
CA ASN A 133 1.22 0.48 5.41
C ASN A 133 0.89 -0.69 4.46
N VAL A 134 0.61 -0.38 3.20
CA VAL A 134 0.31 -1.41 2.18
C VAL A 134 1.47 -2.38 2.01
N ALA A 135 2.69 -1.90 1.83
CA ALA A 135 3.85 -2.75 1.67
C ALA A 135 4.08 -3.65 2.90
N SER A 136 3.91 -3.10 4.10
CA SER A 136 4.01 -3.88 5.34
C SER A 136 2.88 -4.90 5.53
N SER A 137 1.74 -4.71 4.85
CA SER A 137 0.59 -5.63 4.87
C SER A 137 0.67 -6.71 3.81
N GLU A 138 1.45 -6.51 2.74
CA GLU A 138 1.40 -7.31 1.53
C GLU A 138 2.67 -8.13 1.27
N ILE A 139 3.83 -7.72 1.79
CA ILE A 139 5.09 -8.44 1.69
C ILE A 139 5.78 -8.54 3.06
N TYR A 140 6.70 -9.49 3.20
CA TYR A 140 7.49 -9.59 4.42
C TYR A 140 8.73 -8.70 4.35
N ALA A 141 8.95 -7.91 5.42
CA ALA A 141 10.10 -7.02 5.55
C ALA A 141 11.45 -7.76 5.66
N THR A 142 11.42 -9.06 5.83
CA THR A 142 12.58 -9.97 5.86
C THR A 142 13.08 -10.39 4.47
N TRP A 143 12.33 -10.06 3.41
CA TRP A 143 12.68 -10.41 2.05
C TRP A 143 13.89 -9.62 1.53
N PRO A 144 14.57 -10.08 0.46
CA PRO A 144 15.67 -9.34 -0.15
C PRO A 144 15.28 -7.91 -0.50
N GLU A 145 16.20 -6.97 -0.32
CA GLU A 145 15.97 -5.54 -0.57
C GLU A 145 15.45 -5.27 -1.98
N ASP A 146 16.06 -5.90 -3.01
CA ASP A 146 15.62 -5.72 -4.40
C ASP A 146 14.20 -6.23 -4.66
N THR A 147 13.80 -7.29 -3.96
CA THR A 147 12.41 -7.77 -3.98
C THR A 147 11.46 -6.74 -3.34
N ILE A 148 11.82 -6.20 -2.20
CA ILE A 148 11.02 -5.17 -1.52
C ILE A 148 10.89 -3.94 -2.41
N ARG A 149 11.98 -3.48 -3.03
CA ARG A 149 11.99 -2.33 -3.96
C ARG A 149 11.06 -2.57 -5.16
N ALA A 150 11.12 -3.75 -5.78
CA ALA A 150 10.24 -4.10 -6.90
C ALA A 150 8.76 -4.07 -6.50
N ASN A 151 8.40 -4.65 -5.35
CA ASN A 151 7.02 -4.64 -4.85
C ASN A 151 6.54 -3.23 -4.46
N VAL A 152 7.38 -2.43 -3.82
CA VAL A 152 7.07 -1.02 -3.49
C VAL A 152 6.82 -0.21 -4.75
N LEU A 153 7.64 -0.34 -5.78
CA LEU A 153 7.44 0.33 -7.07
C LEU A 153 6.12 -0.10 -7.74
N ALA A 154 5.78 -1.39 -7.69
CA ALA A 154 4.49 -1.88 -8.20
C ALA A 154 3.31 -1.28 -7.42
N ILE A 155 3.36 -1.25 -6.09
CA ILE A 155 2.33 -0.64 -5.25
C ILE A 155 2.17 0.85 -5.57
N MET A 156 3.26 1.59 -5.71
CA MET A 156 3.22 3.02 -6.05
C MET A 156 2.65 3.27 -7.45
N SER A 157 3.08 2.51 -8.46
CA SER A 157 2.56 2.64 -9.82
C SER A 157 1.05 2.38 -9.89
N PHE A 158 0.59 1.33 -9.23
CA PHE A 158 -0.84 1.03 -9.11
C PHE A 158 -1.61 2.18 -8.44
N THR A 159 -1.09 2.68 -7.33
CA THR A 159 -1.71 3.80 -6.59
C THR A 159 -1.79 5.06 -7.45
N LEU A 160 -0.71 5.41 -8.15
CA LEU A 160 -0.67 6.59 -9.02
C LEU A 160 -1.52 6.41 -10.28
N ASN A 161 -1.75 5.19 -10.75
CA ASN A 161 -2.76 4.94 -11.79
C ASN A 161 -4.16 5.31 -11.29
N ARG A 162 -4.53 4.91 -10.06
CA ARG A 162 -5.82 5.28 -9.46
C ARG A 162 -5.98 6.79 -9.30
N VAL A 163 -4.92 7.48 -8.89
CA VAL A 163 -4.89 8.95 -8.77
C VAL A 163 -5.02 9.60 -10.14
N TYR A 164 -4.20 9.22 -11.10
CA TYR A 164 -4.15 9.84 -12.43
C TYR A 164 -5.47 9.67 -13.18
N THR A 165 -6.05 8.49 -13.16
CA THR A 165 -7.30 8.17 -13.88
C THR A 165 -8.55 8.63 -13.15
N GLU A 166 -8.44 9.17 -11.94
CA GLU A 166 -9.60 9.51 -11.10
C GLU A 166 -10.61 8.32 -11.01
N TRP A 167 -10.08 7.10 -10.92
CA TRP A 167 -10.82 5.86 -11.19
C TRP A 167 -12.14 5.72 -10.44
N TYR A 168 -12.11 5.97 -9.13
CA TYR A 168 -13.33 5.89 -8.32
C TYR A 168 -14.17 7.16 -8.40
N ARG A 169 -13.52 8.31 -8.55
CA ARG A 169 -14.18 9.60 -8.69
C ARG A 169 -15.08 9.66 -9.93
N ASN A 170 -14.60 9.14 -11.05
CA ASN A 170 -15.36 9.02 -12.30
C ASN A 170 -16.57 8.08 -12.19
N LYS A 171 -16.62 7.25 -11.14
CA LYS A 171 -17.73 6.36 -10.81
C LYS A 171 -18.68 6.93 -9.74
N GLY A 172 -18.47 8.19 -9.35
CA GLY A 172 -19.30 8.87 -8.36
C GLY A 172 -18.94 8.61 -6.89
N TYR A 173 -17.79 7.97 -6.64
CA TYR A 173 -17.28 7.77 -5.29
C TYR A 173 -16.44 8.97 -4.82
N ASP A 174 -16.26 9.12 -3.52
CA ASP A 174 -15.53 10.23 -2.87
C ASP A 174 -14.19 9.78 -2.26
N PHE A 175 -13.58 8.73 -2.79
CA PHE A 175 -12.29 8.20 -2.35
C PHE A 175 -11.35 7.90 -3.53
N THR A 176 -10.06 7.78 -3.23
CA THR A 176 -9.01 7.51 -4.22
C THR A 176 -8.86 6.02 -4.49
N ILE A 177 -8.90 5.21 -3.45
CA ILE A 177 -8.56 3.78 -3.46
C ILE A 177 -9.26 3.06 -2.33
N THR A 178 -9.41 1.74 -2.42
CA THR A 178 -10.00 0.92 -1.36
C THR A 178 -8.95 0.12 -0.60
N SER A 179 -9.30 -0.38 0.58
CA SER A 179 -8.51 -1.37 1.34
C SER A 179 -8.80 -2.82 0.95
N SER A 180 -9.64 -3.04 -0.05
CA SER A 180 -10.03 -4.37 -0.52
C SER A 180 -8.99 -4.96 -1.45
N THR A 181 -8.45 -6.13 -1.11
CA THR A 181 -7.48 -6.86 -1.95
C THR A 181 -8.08 -7.32 -3.28
N ALA A 182 -9.38 -7.48 -3.36
CA ALA A 182 -10.06 -7.82 -4.61
C ALA A 182 -10.01 -6.68 -5.64
N PHE A 183 -10.00 -5.44 -5.20
CA PHE A 183 -10.01 -4.26 -6.06
C PHE A 183 -8.68 -3.54 -6.10
N ASP A 184 -8.03 -3.37 -4.95
CA ASP A 184 -6.83 -2.56 -4.80
C ASP A 184 -5.79 -3.23 -3.90
N HIS A 185 -5.44 -2.61 -2.78
CA HIS A 185 -4.39 -3.05 -1.86
C HIS A 185 -4.93 -3.31 -0.45
N LYS A 186 -4.23 -4.14 0.31
CA LYS A 186 -4.48 -4.27 1.74
C LYS A 186 -3.86 -3.10 2.49
N TRP A 187 -4.69 -2.17 2.91
CA TRP A 187 -4.37 -1.13 3.87
C TRP A 187 -5.13 -1.40 5.18
N ILE A 188 -4.49 -1.20 6.34
CA ILE A 188 -5.07 -1.54 7.64
C ILE A 188 -4.90 -0.34 8.58
N PRO A 189 -5.98 0.17 9.21
CA PRO A 189 -5.87 1.24 10.20
C PRO A 189 -4.94 0.84 11.36
N GLU A 190 -4.05 1.75 11.76
CA GLU A 190 -3.13 1.63 12.90
C GLU A 190 -2.19 0.42 12.88
N ARG A 191 -2.00 -0.24 11.72
CA ARG A 191 -1.02 -1.30 11.66
C ARG A 191 0.40 -0.79 11.82
N ASN A 192 1.27 -1.58 12.47
CA ASN A 192 2.70 -1.33 12.50
C ASN A 192 3.32 -1.46 11.09
N ILE A 193 4.34 -0.68 10.84
CA ILE A 193 5.18 -0.77 9.64
C ILE A 193 6.59 -1.26 10.03
N TYR A 194 7.47 -1.45 9.05
CA TYR A 194 8.83 -1.90 9.29
C TYR A 194 9.84 -0.87 8.79
N ASP A 195 10.94 -0.72 9.53
CA ASP A 195 11.98 0.28 9.25
C ASP A 195 12.59 0.09 7.84
N THR A 196 12.91 -1.14 7.45
CA THR A 196 13.47 -1.45 6.12
C THR A 196 12.55 -1.03 4.98
N ILE A 197 11.25 -1.33 5.10
CA ILE A 197 10.24 -0.90 4.12
C ILE A 197 10.08 0.63 4.15
N SER A 198 10.08 1.23 5.34
CA SER A 198 9.92 2.69 5.50
C SER A 198 11.02 3.47 4.79
N VAL A 199 12.28 3.04 4.92
CA VAL A 199 13.43 3.66 4.23
C VAL A 199 13.29 3.53 2.72
N ILE A 200 12.96 2.36 2.21
CA ILE A 200 12.79 2.14 0.77
C ILE A 200 11.68 3.02 0.19
N VAL A 201 10.55 3.13 0.87
CA VAL A 201 9.45 4.01 0.44
C VAL A 201 9.88 5.47 0.43
N ASP A 202 10.64 5.93 1.43
CA ASP A 202 11.13 7.29 1.48
C ASP A 202 12.11 7.61 0.34
N GLU A 203 12.88 6.62 -0.12
CA GLU A 203 13.78 6.77 -1.27
C GLU A 203 13.04 6.80 -2.61
N LEU A 204 11.99 6.01 -2.77
CA LEU A 204 11.32 5.76 -4.05
C LEU A 204 9.98 6.50 -4.24
N PHE A 205 9.51 7.24 -3.26
CA PHE A 205 8.10 7.69 -3.12
C PHE A 205 7.49 8.39 -4.34
N ALA A 206 8.30 8.98 -5.19
CA ALA A 206 7.83 9.70 -6.38
C ALA A 206 7.93 8.86 -7.67
N ASP A 207 8.48 7.66 -7.60
CA ASP A 207 8.70 6.80 -8.75
C ASP A 207 7.47 5.97 -9.09
N TYR A 208 7.30 5.71 -10.38
CA TYR A 208 6.23 4.87 -10.91
C TYR A 208 6.65 4.24 -12.23
N LEU A 209 5.89 3.25 -12.69
CA LEU A 209 6.20 2.52 -13.91
C LEU A 209 5.40 3.09 -15.09
N SER A 210 6.08 3.24 -16.21
CA SER A 210 5.56 3.83 -17.44
C SER A 210 5.80 2.93 -18.65
N ARG A 211 4.95 3.08 -19.67
CA ARG A 211 5.18 2.53 -21.01
C ARG A 211 5.43 3.65 -22.01
N PRO A 212 6.20 3.40 -23.10
CA PRO A 212 6.38 4.36 -24.17
C PRO A 212 5.03 4.81 -24.74
N ASN A 213 4.90 6.13 -24.94
CA ASN A 213 3.71 6.76 -25.53
C ASN A 213 2.40 6.61 -24.72
N VAL A 214 2.45 6.15 -23.47
CA VAL A 214 1.31 6.07 -22.57
C VAL A 214 1.55 7.02 -21.38
N LYS A 215 0.61 7.94 -21.14
CA LYS A 215 0.73 8.92 -20.05
C LYS A 215 0.37 8.32 -18.68
N GLN A 216 -0.56 7.37 -18.64
CA GLN A 216 -0.97 6.77 -17.36
C GLN A 216 0.17 5.93 -16.77
N PRO A 217 0.36 5.95 -15.46
CA PRO A 217 1.14 4.94 -14.77
C PRO A 217 0.62 3.53 -15.10
N ILE A 218 1.51 2.56 -15.18
CA ILE A 218 1.09 1.16 -15.36
C ILE A 218 0.22 0.75 -14.16
N LEU A 219 -0.95 0.17 -14.43
CA LEU A 219 -1.74 -0.50 -13.40
C LEU A 219 -1.08 -1.85 -13.09
N THR A 220 -0.14 -1.84 -12.19
CA THR A 220 0.70 -2.97 -11.81
C THR A 220 -0.04 -3.92 -10.87
N GLN A 221 -0.98 -4.67 -11.43
CA GLN A 221 -1.69 -5.71 -10.69
C GLN A 221 -0.73 -6.84 -10.32
N TYR A 222 -0.98 -7.49 -9.18
CA TYR A 222 -0.19 -8.61 -8.67
C TYR A 222 -1.06 -9.53 -7.81
N CYS A 223 -0.55 -10.71 -7.50
CA CYS A 223 -1.09 -11.64 -6.52
C CYS A 223 0.06 -12.31 -5.75
N ASP A 224 -0.26 -13.11 -4.73
CA ASP A 224 0.77 -13.83 -3.97
C ASP A 224 1.48 -14.90 -4.82
N GLY A 225 0.80 -15.51 -5.80
CA GLY A 225 1.32 -16.54 -6.68
C GLY A 225 1.35 -17.93 -6.06
N ARG A 226 0.78 -18.10 -4.88
CA ARG A 226 0.70 -19.38 -4.14
C ARG A 226 -0.75 -19.74 -3.84
N GLN A 227 -1.43 -18.98 -2.99
CA GLN A 227 -2.84 -19.19 -2.67
C GLN A 227 -3.74 -18.73 -3.79
N VAL A 228 -3.37 -17.66 -4.48
CA VAL A 228 -4.06 -17.07 -5.61
C VAL A 228 -3.17 -17.09 -6.84
N GLN A 229 -3.65 -17.65 -7.93
CA GLN A 229 -3.00 -17.55 -9.24
C GLN A 229 -3.51 -16.32 -9.98
N CYS A 230 -2.65 -15.65 -10.70
CA CYS A 230 -3.00 -14.45 -11.46
C CYS A 230 -2.48 -14.50 -12.89
N PRO A 231 -3.20 -13.87 -13.85
CA PRO A 231 -2.82 -13.90 -15.26
C PRO A 231 -1.72 -12.87 -15.52
N ASN A 232 -0.54 -13.29 -15.96
CA ASN A 232 0.53 -12.43 -16.47
C ASN A 232 0.89 -11.21 -15.62
N TRP A 233 0.65 -11.25 -14.33
CA TRP A 233 1.01 -10.23 -13.36
C TRP A 233 2.19 -10.68 -12.51
N MET A 234 2.79 -9.72 -11.82
CA MET A 234 3.81 -10.08 -10.82
C MET A 234 3.20 -10.97 -9.74
N THR A 235 3.89 -12.06 -9.44
CA THR A 235 3.61 -12.84 -8.23
C THR A 235 4.59 -12.41 -7.13
N GLN A 236 4.08 -12.17 -5.93
CA GLN A 236 4.91 -11.68 -4.82
C GLN A 236 5.99 -12.70 -4.45
N TRP A 237 5.64 -13.98 -4.30
CA TRP A 237 6.63 -15.04 -4.07
C TRP A 237 7.56 -15.26 -5.26
N GLY A 238 7.09 -15.07 -6.49
CA GLY A 238 7.92 -15.11 -7.68
C GLY A 238 8.95 -13.98 -7.71
N SER A 239 8.55 -12.75 -7.32
CA SER A 239 9.47 -11.62 -7.18
C SER A 239 10.56 -11.88 -6.14
N LYS A 240 10.21 -12.56 -5.04
CA LYS A 240 11.20 -13.00 -4.05
C LYS A 240 12.18 -14.03 -4.63
N SER A 241 11.68 -15.01 -5.36
CA SER A 241 12.55 -16.00 -6.01
C SER A 241 13.55 -15.37 -6.99
N LEU A 242 13.13 -14.35 -7.74
CA LEU A 242 14.03 -13.60 -8.63
C LEU A 242 15.04 -12.76 -7.84
N GLY A 243 14.61 -12.11 -6.76
CA GLY A 243 15.51 -11.38 -5.86
C GLY A 243 16.56 -12.28 -5.22
N ASP A 244 16.21 -13.49 -4.79
CA ASP A 244 17.14 -14.50 -4.27
C ASP A 244 18.18 -14.92 -5.32
N GLN A 245 17.85 -14.83 -6.61
CA GLN A 245 18.74 -15.12 -7.73
C GLN A 245 19.59 -13.90 -8.14
N GLY A 246 19.46 -12.77 -7.46
CA GLY A 246 20.22 -11.54 -7.69
C GLY A 246 19.68 -10.65 -8.81
N TYR A 247 18.41 -10.80 -9.19
CA TYR A 247 17.75 -9.88 -10.11
C TYR A 247 17.57 -8.52 -9.43
N SER A 248 17.91 -7.45 -10.13
CA SER A 248 17.63 -6.07 -9.70
C SER A 248 16.13 -5.75 -9.73
N PRO A 249 15.66 -4.70 -9.06
CA PRO A 249 14.25 -4.32 -9.06
C PRO A 249 13.67 -4.12 -10.46
N ILE A 250 14.42 -3.48 -11.38
CA ILE A 250 13.97 -3.25 -12.75
C ILE A 250 13.87 -4.57 -13.54
N GLU A 251 14.79 -5.49 -13.35
CA GLU A 251 14.76 -6.80 -14.00
C GLU A 251 13.58 -7.65 -13.50
N ILE A 252 13.29 -7.62 -12.18
CA ILE A 252 12.11 -8.28 -11.59
C ILE A 252 10.83 -7.71 -12.22
N LEU A 253 10.70 -6.39 -12.28
CA LEU A 253 9.52 -5.75 -12.82
C LEU A 253 9.34 -6.00 -14.33
N ARG A 254 10.43 -5.96 -15.11
CA ARG A 254 10.38 -6.27 -16.54
C ARG A 254 10.05 -7.72 -16.83
N TYR A 255 10.48 -8.65 -15.98
CA TYR A 255 10.12 -10.06 -16.10
C TYR A 255 8.58 -10.25 -16.14
N TYR A 256 7.84 -9.46 -15.36
CA TYR A 256 6.38 -9.57 -15.26
C TYR A 256 5.61 -8.60 -16.14
N TYR A 257 6.12 -7.38 -16.31
CA TYR A 257 5.38 -6.29 -16.98
C TYR A 257 5.95 -5.93 -18.36
N GLY A 258 7.02 -6.60 -18.81
CA GLY A 258 7.59 -6.47 -20.14
C GLY A 258 8.81 -5.56 -20.22
N ASP A 259 9.63 -5.77 -21.24
CA ASP A 259 10.93 -5.12 -21.41
C ASP A 259 10.83 -3.63 -21.79
N ASP A 260 9.70 -3.18 -22.30
CA ASP A 260 9.43 -1.79 -22.66
C ASP A 260 9.07 -0.90 -21.47
N MET A 261 8.87 -1.50 -20.28
CA MET A 261 8.58 -0.79 -19.04
C MET A 261 9.82 -0.04 -18.56
N TYR A 262 9.61 1.20 -18.11
CA TYR A 262 10.66 2.02 -17.50
C TYR A 262 10.15 2.75 -16.26
N ILE A 263 11.07 3.16 -15.38
CA ILE A 263 10.77 3.94 -14.19
C ILE A 263 10.75 5.42 -14.55
N ASN A 264 9.70 6.11 -14.12
CA ASN A 264 9.53 7.55 -14.25
C ASN A 264 9.30 8.15 -12.86
N THR A 265 9.47 9.47 -12.74
CA THR A 265 9.31 10.19 -11.48
C THR A 265 8.22 11.25 -11.62
N ALA A 266 7.30 11.28 -10.67
CA ALA A 266 6.22 12.25 -10.61
C ALA A 266 6.58 13.46 -9.75
N GLU A 267 5.86 14.57 -9.97
CA GLU A 267 5.93 15.73 -9.10
C GLU A 267 5.07 15.51 -7.84
N ALA A 268 5.63 15.81 -6.68
CA ALA A 268 4.88 15.84 -5.43
C ALA A 268 4.13 17.17 -5.32
N ILE A 269 2.85 17.12 -4.95
CA ILE A 269 1.99 18.27 -4.76
C ILE A 269 1.42 18.33 -3.34
N SER A 270 1.00 19.51 -2.89
CA SER A 270 0.30 19.68 -1.62
C SER A 270 -1.18 19.33 -1.77
N GLY A 271 -1.75 18.73 -0.74
CA GLY A 271 -3.18 18.36 -0.69
C GLY A 271 -3.53 17.20 -1.62
N ILE A 272 -4.73 17.23 -2.17
CA ILE A 272 -5.23 16.29 -3.17
C ILE A 272 -5.64 17.04 -4.45
N PRO A 273 -5.77 16.33 -5.60
CA PRO A 273 -6.12 16.95 -6.87
C PRO A 273 -7.39 17.79 -6.79
N SER A 274 -7.42 18.90 -7.54
CA SER A 274 -8.46 19.93 -7.49
C SER A 274 -9.87 19.45 -7.87
N SER A 275 -10.01 18.31 -8.51
CA SER A 275 -11.29 17.66 -8.80
C SER A 275 -12.06 17.23 -7.55
N TRP A 276 -11.38 17.17 -6.38
CA TRP A 276 -12.01 16.78 -5.12
C TRP A 276 -12.83 17.93 -4.50
N PRO A 277 -14.13 17.76 -4.21
CA PRO A 277 -14.94 18.78 -3.58
C PRO A 277 -14.35 19.23 -2.23
N GLY A 278 -14.25 20.54 -2.01
CA GLY A 278 -13.73 21.11 -0.78
C GLY A 278 -12.21 21.15 -0.66
N TYR A 279 -11.48 20.70 -1.69
CA TYR A 279 -10.02 20.76 -1.72
C TYR A 279 -9.52 21.71 -2.81
N THR A 280 -8.60 22.56 -2.44
CA THR A 280 -7.90 23.44 -3.37
C THR A 280 -6.50 22.92 -3.61
N LEU A 281 -6.16 22.65 -4.85
CA LEU A 281 -4.81 22.31 -5.24
C LEU A 281 -3.90 23.52 -5.00
N LYS A 282 -3.00 23.43 -4.05
CA LYS A 282 -1.88 24.37 -3.95
C LYS A 282 -0.73 23.83 -4.81
N ILE A 283 -0.67 24.26 -6.04
CA ILE A 283 0.53 24.05 -6.87
C ILE A 283 1.60 24.95 -6.25
N GLY A 284 2.63 24.36 -5.67
CA GLY A 284 3.79 25.11 -5.25
C GLY A 284 4.35 25.83 -6.46
N SER A 285 4.27 27.16 -6.50
CA SER A 285 5.06 27.95 -7.42
C SER A 285 6.51 27.73 -7.00
N SER A 286 7.28 26.97 -7.79
CA SER A 286 8.73 27.03 -7.76
C SER A 286 9.11 28.46 -8.10
N GLY A 287 9.48 29.23 -7.07
CA GLY A 287 10.20 30.48 -7.24
C GLY A 287 11.66 30.20 -7.59
#